data_49e9bb9c34dc8399981a450771a428e1
#
_entry.id   49e9bb9c34dc8399981a450771a428e1
#
_cell.length_a   1.000
_cell.length_b   1.000
_cell.length_c   1.000
_cell.angle_alpha   90.00
_cell.angle_beta   90.00
_cell.angle_gamma   90.00
#
_symmetry.space_group_name_H-M   'P 1'
#
loop_
_entity.id
_entity.type
_entity.pdbx_description
1 polymer ?
#
loop_
_entity_poly.entity_id
_entity_poly.type
_entity_poly.pdbx_seq_one_letter_code
_entity_poly.pdbx_strand_id
1 'polypeptide(L)'
;MRDATEPTTPTLRQVVLDCEDARALAEFYRQLLGFQYRPGDEPPADGRTDTNGQEWLVLCDSTGTARLAFQQVPHLPEATWPEGPRPQMLHLDTTVPTLSDLQVQHQRALALGARLLRDRSDDEIEPLFVYADPAGHPFCIFVGT
;
A
#
# COMPACT_ATOMS: atom_id res chain seq x y z
N MET A 1 32.70 6.89 -0.17
CA MET A 1 32.68 7.59 1.12
C MET A 1 32.18 9.01 0.90
N ARG A 2 31.26 9.47 1.74
CA ARG A 2 30.73 10.83 1.63
C ARG A 2 31.79 11.85 2.08
N ASP A 3 31.87 12.97 1.37
CA ASP A 3 32.73 14.08 1.78
C ASP A 3 32.22 14.64 3.11
N ALA A 4 33.12 14.83 4.08
CA ALA A 4 32.78 15.37 5.40
C ALA A 4 32.26 16.82 5.38
N THR A 5 32.45 17.55 4.26
CA THR A 5 32.00 18.92 4.10
C THR A 5 30.57 19.01 3.54
N GLU A 6 30.01 17.89 3.01
CA GLU A 6 28.66 17.88 2.49
C GLU A 6 27.63 17.78 3.63
N PRO A 7 26.53 18.56 3.57
CA PRO A 7 25.47 18.42 4.57
C PRO A 7 24.82 17.05 4.48
N THR A 8 24.51 16.48 5.64
CA THR A 8 23.76 15.24 5.72
C THR A 8 22.29 15.51 5.45
N THR A 9 21.72 14.82 4.47
CA THR A 9 20.29 14.89 4.17
C THR A 9 19.56 13.69 4.76
N PRO A 10 18.28 13.86 5.15
CA PRO A 10 17.50 12.72 5.62
C PRO A 10 17.32 11.67 4.53
N THR A 11 17.25 10.42 4.93
CA THR A 11 16.89 9.31 4.04
C THR A 11 15.41 8.99 4.21
N LEU A 12 14.67 8.88 3.10
CA LEU A 12 13.28 8.44 3.17
C LEU A 12 13.27 6.95 3.55
N ARG A 13 12.68 6.64 4.71
CA ARG A 13 12.59 5.25 5.16
C ARG A 13 11.40 4.53 4.55
N GLN A 14 10.20 5.09 4.68
CA GLN A 14 8.97 4.43 4.29
C GLN A 14 7.81 5.42 4.24
N VAL A 15 6.74 5.03 3.56
CA VAL A 15 5.45 5.71 3.62
C VAL A 15 4.62 5.04 4.72
N VAL A 16 3.96 5.83 5.56
CA VAL A 16 3.09 5.35 6.63
C VAL A 16 1.63 5.59 6.24
N LEU A 17 0.82 4.55 6.32
CA LEU A 17 -0.62 4.62 6.07
C LEU A 17 -1.37 4.44 7.38
N ASP A 18 -2.24 5.39 7.70
CA ASP A 18 -3.17 5.24 8.82
C ASP A 18 -4.28 4.26 8.46
N CYS A 19 -4.80 3.54 9.43
CA CYS A 19 -5.87 2.56 9.25
C CYS A 19 -6.54 2.23 10.57
N GLU A 20 -7.76 1.72 10.50
CA GLU A 20 -8.47 1.28 11.71
C GLU A 20 -8.13 -0.16 12.10
N ASP A 21 -7.52 -0.93 11.18
CA ASP A 21 -7.05 -2.30 11.40
C ASP A 21 -5.70 -2.47 10.70
N ALA A 22 -4.62 -2.31 11.45
CA ALA A 22 -3.27 -2.35 10.89
C ALA A 22 -2.92 -3.72 10.31
N ARG A 23 -3.27 -4.80 10.99
CA ARG A 23 -2.98 -6.16 10.49
C ARG A 23 -3.70 -6.44 9.18
N ALA A 24 -4.98 -6.06 9.08
CA ALA A 24 -5.75 -6.29 7.87
C ALA A 24 -5.18 -5.52 6.68
N LEU A 25 -4.82 -4.26 6.86
CA LEU A 25 -4.26 -3.45 5.78
C LEU A 25 -2.85 -3.93 5.40
N ALA A 26 -2.03 -4.28 6.38
CA ALA A 26 -0.69 -4.83 6.12
C ALA A 26 -0.77 -6.14 5.32
N GLU A 27 -1.68 -7.05 5.69
CA GLU A 27 -1.88 -8.30 4.95
C GLU A 27 -2.33 -8.06 3.51
N PHE A 28 -3.19 -7.06 3.29
CA PHE A 28 -3.60 -6.68 1.93
C PHE A 28 -2.38 -6.31 1.07
N TYR A 29 -1.54 -5.38 1.54
CA TYR A 29 -0.39 -4.95 0.77
C TYR A 29 0.73 -5.99 0.71
N ARG A 30 0.90 -6.79 1.76
CA ARG A 30 1.86 -7.89 1.73
C ARG A 30 1.55 -8.85 0.58
N GLN A 31 0.29 -9.20 0.43
CA GLN A 31 -0.15 -10.11 -0.63
C GLN A 31 -0.17 -9.43 -2.00
N LEU A 32 -0.66 -8.20 -2.09
CA LEU A 32 -0.74 -7.48 -3.36
C LEU A 32 0.64 -7.23 -3.97
N LEU A 33 1.60 -6.76 -3.16
CA LEU A 33 2.92 -6.33 -3.61
C LEU A 33 4.01 -7.39 -3.45
N GLY A 34 3.71 -8.51 -2.79
CA GLY A 34 4.70 -9.56 -2.52
C GLY A 34 5.73 -9.15 -1.48
N PHE A 35 5.39 -8.26 -0.57
CA PHE A 35 6.27 -7.82 0.50
C PHE A 35 6.30 -8.81 1.66
N GLN A 36 7.23 -8.60 2.57
CA GLN A 36 7.41 -9.41 3.78
C GLN A 36 7.40 -8.49 4.99
N TYR A 37 6.92 -9.02 6.12
CA TYR A 37 6.99 -8.27 7.38
C TYR A 37 8.44 -8.05 7.80
N ARG A 38 8.69 -6.88 8.40
CA ARG A 38 9.89 -6.68 9.18
C ARG A 38 9.96 -7.78 10.26
N PRO A 39 11.16 -8.35 10.55
CA PRO A 39 11.28 -9.37 11.60
C PRO A 39 10.65 -8.90 12.93
N GLY A 40 9.77 -9.71 13.48
CA GLY A 40 9.02 -9.41 14.69
C GLY A 40 7.62 -8.86 14.48
N ASP A 41 7.26 -8.47 13.24
CA ASP A 41 5.94 -7.93 12.91
C ASP A 41 5.00 -8.97 12.30
N GLU A 42 5.44 -10.20 12.11
CA GLU A 42 4.62 -11.29 11.57
C GLU A 42 3.38 -11.52 12.43
N PRO A 43 2.28 -12.04 11.84
CA PRO A 43 1.13 -12.44 12.65
C PRO A 43 1.54 -13.40 13.78
N PRO A 44 0.99 -13.24 14.99
CA PRO A 44 1.33 -14.13 16.09
C PRO A 44 0.78 -15.54 15.85
N ALA A 45 1.31 -16.51 16.60
CA ALA A 45 0.77 -17.86 16.60
C ALA A 45 -0.70 -17.85 17.09
N ASP A 46 -1.48 -18.83 16.64
CA ASP A 46 -2.88 -18.97 17.01
C ASP A 46 -3.08 -18.90 18.54
N GLY A 47 -4.09 -18.16 18.95
CA GLY A 47 -4.46 -17.98 20.35
C GLY A 47 -3.64 -16.91 21.09
N ARG A 48 -2.66 -16.29 20.46
CA ARG A 48 -1.90 -15.18 21.05
C ARG A 48 -2.46 -13.82 20.63
N THR A 49 -2.35 -12.83 21.52
CA THR A 49 -2.74 -11.46 21.21
C THR A 49 -1.80 -10.86 20.18
N ASP A 50 -2.36 -10.20 19.18
CA ASP A 50 -1.61 -9.50 18.15
C ASP A 50 -1.30 -8.08 18.62
N THR A 51 -0.32 -7.94 19.50
CA THR A 51 0.03 -6.66 20.13
C THR A 51 0.52 -5.65 19.08
N ASN A 52 1.49 -6.05 18.24
CA ASN A 52 2.02 -5.15 17.21
C ASN A 52 0.97 -4.82 16.16
N GLY A 53 0.12 -5.77 15.79
CA GLY A 53 -0.93 -5.57 14.81
C GLY A 53 -2.02 -4.60 15.25
N GLN A 54 -2.05 -4.23 16.52
CA GLN A 54 -2.98 -3.22 17.05
C GLN A 54 -2.36 -1.83 17.13
N GLU A 55 -1.12 -1.67 16.72
CA GLU A 55 -0.39 -0.40 16.82
C GLU A 55 0.35 -0.02 15.54
N TRP A 56 1.34 -0.83 15.15
CA TRP A 56 2.27 -0.46 14.10
C TRP A 56 2.90 -1.70 13.47
N LEU A 57 2.89 -1.76 12.13
CA LEU A 57 3.50 -2.85 11.36
C LEU A 57 4.33 -2.28 10.22
N VAL A 58 5.40 -2.96 9.84
CA VAL A 58 6.26 -2.56 8.74
C VAL A 58 6.38 -3.70 7.73
N LEU A 59 6.24 -3.37 6.45
CA LEU A 59 6.50 -4.27 5.32
C LEU A 59 7.77 -3.86 4.60
N CYS A 60 8.56 -4.87 4.24
CA CYS A 60 9.83 -4.73 3.53
C CYS A 60 9.74 -5.39 2.16
N ASP A 61 10.56 -4.92 1.21
CA ASP A 61 10.71 -5.57 -0.08
C ASP A 61 11.65 -6.79 0.03
N SER A 62 11.94 -7.44 -1.11
CA SER A 62 12.77 -8.65 -1.14
C SER A 62 14.22 -8.42 -0.69
N THR A 63 14.68 -7.17 -0.66
CA THR A 63 16.03 -6.82 -0.17
C THR A 63 16.06 -6.55 1.33
N GLY A 64 14.91 -6.59 2.00
CA GLY A 64 14.79 -6.23 3.42
C GLY A 64 14.65 -4.73 3.66
N THR A 65 14.49 -3.93 2.61
CA THR A 65 14.29 -2.48 2.74
C THR A 65 12.84 -2.20 3.11
N ALA A 66 12.62 -1.44 4.19
CA ALA A 66 11.30 -1.00 4.60
C ALA A 66 10.66 -0.14 3.50
N ARG A 67 9.39 -0.41 3.18
CA ARG A 67 8.67 0.29 2.11
C ARG A 67 7.38 0.93 2.59
N LEU A 68 6.58 0.21 3.37
CA LEU A 68 5.30 0.68 3.89
C LEU A 68 5.22 0.37 5.39
N ALA A 69 4.62 1.27 6.13
CA ALA A 69 4.25 1.02 7.52
C ALA A 69 2.76 1.33 7.70
N PHE A 70 2.17 0.74 8.72
CA PHE A 70 0.73 0.84 8.99
C PHE A 70 0.55 1.23 10.44
N GLN A 71 -0.10 2.37 10.66
CA GLN A 71 -0.36 2.90 11.99
C GLN A 71 -1.85 2.78 12.30
N GLN A 72 -2.19 2.07 13.35
CA GLN A 72 -3.59 1.93 13.73
C GLN A 72 -4.08 3.18 14.45
N VAL A 73 -5.24 3.68 14.01
CA VAL A 73 -5.91 4.85 14.58
C VAL A 73 -7.34 4.47 14.93
N PRO A 74 -7.98 5.17 15.90
CA PRO A 74 -9.34 4.81 16.33
C PRO A 74 -10.40 5.05 15.25
N HIS A 75 -10.20 6.06 14.40
CA HIS A 75 -11.17 6.43 13.39
C HIS A 75 -10.46 7.09 12.20
N LEU A 76 -10.75 6.59 11.00
CA LEU A 76 -10.20 7.12 9.76
C LEU A 76 -11.32 7.27 8.72
N PRO A 77 -11.82 8.50 8.48
CA PRO A 77 -12.75 8.73 7.38
C PRO A 77 -12.07 8.47 6.03
N GLU A 78 -12.75 7.75 5.14
CA GLU A 78 -12.21 7.47 3.80
C GLU A 78 -12.09 8.75 2.97
N ALA A 79 -11.11 8.80 2.09
CA ALA A 79 -11.04 9.80 1.03
C ALA A 79 -12.25 9.63 0.10
N THR A 80 -12.81 10.75 -0.37
CA THR A 80 -13.96 10.73 -1.29
C THR A 80 -13.52 11.08 -2.72
N TRP A 81 -12.31 10.67 -3.07
CA TRP A 81 -11.75 10.87 -4.40
C TRP A 81 -12.33 9.82 -5.38
N PRO A 82 -12.62 10.22 -6.66
CA PRO A 82 -12.28 11.52 -7.27
C PRO A 82 -13.25 12.67 -6.95
N GLU A 83 -14.37 12.40 -6.33
CA GLU A 83 -15.38 13.41 -6.01
C GLU A 83 -15.79 13.33 -4.55
N GLY A 84 -16.08 14.49 -3.94
CA GLY A 84 -16.55 14.58 -2.58
C GLY A 84 -15.72 15.52 -1.72
N PRO A 85 -16.11 15.70 -0.44
CA PRO A 85 -15.54 16.73 0.43
C PRO A 85 -14.18 16.37 1.06
N ARG A 86 -13.76 15.08 1.06
CA ARG A 86 -12.48 14.65 1.64
C ARG A 86 -11.52 14.26 0.55
N PRO A 87 -10.57 15.13 0.17
CA PRO A 87 -9.58 14.77 -0.84
C PRO A 87 -8.64 13.69 -0.34
N GLN A 88 -8.02 12.97 -1.27
CA GLN A 88 -6.88 12.13 -0.93
C GLN A 88 -5.71 13.02 -0.53
N MET A 89 -4.96 12.62 0.49
CA MET A 89 -3.74 13.31 0.88
C MET A 89 -2.54 12.81 0.08
N LEU A 90 -2.58 11.53 -0.30
CA LEU A 90 -1.61 10.86 -1.16
C LEU A 90 -2.26 9.61 -1.73
N HIS A 91 -1.60 9.02 -2.72
CA HIS A 91 -1.96 7.69 -3.22
C HIS A 91 -0.69 6.95 -3.62
N LEU A 92 -0.80 5.63 -3.76
CA LEU A 92 0.31 4.80 -4.22
C LEU A 92 0.12 4.49 -5.69
N ASP A 93 1.21 4.56 -6.46
CA ASP A 93 1.24 4.10 -7.85
C ASP A 93 2.04 2.82 -7.92
N THR A 94 1.49 1.81 -8.59
CA THR A 94 2.17 0.56 -8.88
C THR A 94 2.11 0.31 -10.37
N THR A 95 3.00 -0.52 -10.89
CA THR A 95 3.05 -0.83 -12.31
C THR A 95 3.13 -2.33 -12.56
N VAL A 96 2.63 -2.72 -13.72
CA VAL A 96 2.78 -4.06 -14.29
C VAL A 96 3.29 -3.92 -15.73
N PRO A 97 3.98 -4.93 -16.28
CA PRO A 97 4.60 -4.78 -17.60
C PRO A 97 3.63 -4.76 -18.77
N THR A 98 2.49 -5.47 -18.68
CA THR A 98 1.59 -5.65 -19.83
C THR A 98 0.14 -5.45 -19.46
N LEU A 99 -0.72 -5.23 -20.46
CA LEU A 99 -2.17 -5.15 -20.28
C LEU A 99 -2.75 -6.48 -19.74
N SER A 100 -2.19 -7.60 -20.17
CA SER A 100 -2.60 -8.92 -19.64
C SER A 100 -2.30 -9.02 -18.14
N ASP A 101 -1.14 -8.56 -17.71
CA ASP A 101 -0.79 -8.52 -16.29
C ASP A 101 -1.71 -7.60 -15.51
N LEU A 102 -2.10 -6.45 -16.11
CA LEU A 102 -3.05 -5.53 -15.49
C LEU A 102 -4.37 -6.22 -15.18
N GLN A 103 -4.91 -6.99 -16.14
CA GLN A 103 -6.17 -7.72 -15.95
C GLN A 103 -6.04 -8.78 -14.84
N VAL A 104 -4.93 -9.49 -14.80
CA VAL A 104 -4.69 -10.49 -13.75
C VAL A 104 -4.63 -9.80 -12.38
N GLN A 105 -3.90 -8.70 -12.27
CA GLN A 105 -3.76 -7.98 -11.01
C GLN A 105 -5.07 -7.28 -10.61
N HIS A 106 -5.89 -6.88 -11.57
CA HIS A 106 -7.21 -6.34 -11.29
C HIS A 106 -8.08 -7.36 -10.54
N GLN A 107 -8.18 -8.58 -11.05
CA GLN A 107 -8.96 -9.63 -10.39
C GLN A 107 -8.39 -9.95 -9.02
N ARG A 108 -7.08 -9.99 -8.91
CA ARG A 108 -6.39 -10.29 -7.66
C ARG A 108 -6.60 -9.20 -6.61
N ALA A 109 -6.51 -7.92 -7.00
CA ALA A 109 -6.74 -6.79 -6.10
C ALA A 109 -8.17 -6.82 -5.53
N LEU A 110 -9.17 -7.08 -6.38
CA LEU A 110 -10.57 -7.18 -5.93
C LEU A 110 -10.75 -8.36 -4.96
N ALA A 111 -10.14 -9.51 -5.27
CA ALA A 111 -10.21 -10.69 -4.40
C ALA A 111 -9.57 -10.44 -3.02
N LEU A 112 -8.55 -9.60 -2.96
CA LEU A 112 -7.86 -9.24 -1.71
C LEU A 112 -8.60 -8.19 -0.89
N GLY A 113 -9.62 -7.54 -1.45
CA GLY A 113 -10.45 -6.58 -0.73
C GLY A 113 -10.39 -5.13 -1.23
N ALA A 114 -9.72 -4.87 -2.35
CA ALA A 114 -9.75 -3.54 -2.96
C ALA A 114 -11.13 -3.27 -3.58
N ARG A 115 -11.49 -2.00 -3.63
CA ARG A 115 -12.72 -1.54 -4.28
C ARG A 115 -12.36 -0.69 -5.49
N LEU A 116 -12.93 -0.99 -6.66
CA LEU A 116 -12.66 -0.22 -7.87
C LEU A 116 -13.29 1.17 -7.77
N LEU A 117 -12.49 2.22 -7.97
CA LEU A 117 -12.95 3.60 -8.01
C LEU A 117 -13.07 4.10 -9.45
N ARG A 118 -12.15 3.71 -10.33
CA ARG A 118 -12.16 4.16 -11.72
C ARG A 118 -11.47 3.15 -12.62
N ASP A 119 -12.12 2.83 -13.72
CA ASP A 119 -11.58 1.97 -14.78
C ASP A 119 -11.10 2.85 -15.93
N ARG A 120 -9.81 2.86 -16.16
CA ARG A 120 -9.18 3.52 -17.31
C ARG A 120 -8.28 2.54 -18.05
N SER A 121 -8.69 1.28 -18.10
CA SER A 121 -7.95 0.23 -18.78
C SER A 121 -7.96 0.39 -20.30
N ASP A 122 -8.85 1.23 -20.83
CA ASP A 122 -8.95 1.56 -22.26
C ASP A 122 -8.12 2.79 -22.65
N ASP A 123 -7.39 3.40 -21.72
CA ASP A 123 -6.50 4.52 -22.06
C ASP A 123 -5.43 4.03 -23.03
N GLU A 124 -5.23 4.76 -24.13
CA GLU A 124 -4.32 4.34 -25.20
C GLU A 124 -2.84 4.50 -24.83
N ILE A 125 -2.54 5.42 -23.93
CA ILE A 125 -1.16 5.73 -23.55
C ILE A 125 -0.77 5.01 -22.27
N GLU A 126 -1.64 5.05 -21.27
CA GLU A 126 -1.32 4.51 -19.95
C GLU A 126 -2.54 3.84 -19.34
N PRO A 127 -2.83 2.59 -19.75
CA PRO A 127 -3.92 1.84 -19.15
C PRO A 127 -3.74 1.69 -17.65
N LEU A 128 -4.81 1.92 -16.88
CA LEU A 128 -4.75 1.82 -15.42
C LEU A 128 -6.13 1.52 -14.81
N PHE A 129 -6.08 1.03 -13.58
CA PHE A 129 -7.22 1.01 -12.67
C PHE A 129 -6.89 1.82 -11.42
N VAL A 130 -7.89 2.48 -10.87
CA VAL A 130 -7.80 3.19 -9.60
C VAL A 130 -8.69 2.50 -8.59
N TYR A 131 -8.14 2.23 -7.40
CA TYR A 131 -8.81 1.50 -6.33
C TYR A 131 -8.78 2.28 -5.02
N ALA A 132 -9.71 1.92 -4.12
CA ALA A 132 -9.55 2.15 -2.69
C ALA A 132 -9.05 0.85 -2.05
N ASP A 133 -8.04 0.95 -1.18
CA ASP A 133 -7.63 -0.19 -0.37
C ASP A 133 -8.63 -0.45 0.76
N PRO A 134 -8.48 -1.52 1.57
CA PRO A 134 -9.44 -1.80 2.64
C PRO A 134 -9.60 -0.70 3.69
N ALA A 135 -8.64 0.22 3.82
CA ALA A 135 -8.74 1.37 4.70
C ALA A 135 -9.32 2.61 4.02
N GLY A 136 -9.48 2.56 2.69
CA GLY A 136 -10.02 3.67 1.90
C GLY A 136 -8.96 4.56 1.26
N HIS A 137 -7.67 4.22 1.33
CA HIS A 137 -6.62 4.96 0.64
C HIS A 137 -6.66 4.64 -0.86
N PRO A 138 -6.58 5.66 -1.73
CA PRO A 138 -6.49 5.41 -3.17
C PRO A 138 -5.13 4.82 -3.55
N PHE A 139 -5.15 3.89 -4.49
CA PHE A 139 -3.94 3.41 -5.16
C PHE A 139 -4.25 3.06 -6.60
N CYS A 140 -3.23 3.04 -7.44
CA CYS A 140 -3.35 2.77 -8.87
C CYS A 140 -2.46 1.61 -9.27
N ILE A 141 -2.92 0.85 -10.27
CA ILE A 141 -2.07 -0.11 -10.99
C ILE A 141 -2.06 0.32 -12.45
N PHE A 142 -0.88 0.63 -12.97
CA PHE A 142 -0.67 1.07 -14.35
C PHE A 142 0.04 -0.01 -15.17
N VAL A 143 -0.16 0.03 -16.48
CA VAL A 143 0.77 -0.63 -17.39
C VAL A 143 1.93 0.33 -17.64
N GLY A 144 3.15 -0.11 -17.32
CA GLY A 144 4.32 0.72 -17.49
C GLY A 144 5.56 0.14 -16.82
N THR A 145 6.57 0.98 -16.62
CA THR A 145 7.83 0.58 -16.00
C THR A 145 8.10 1.39 -14.73
#